data_cba0278c06d54355539f4fc2216ea1ec
#
_entry.id   cba0278c06d54355539f4fc2216ea1ec
#
_cell.length_a   1.000
_cell.length_b   1.000
_cell.length_c   1.000
_cell.angle_alpha   90.00
_cell.angle_beta   90.00
_cell.angle_gamma   90.00
#
_symmetry.space_group_name_H-M   'P 1'
#
loop_
_entity.id
_entity.type
_entity.pdbx_description
1 polymer ?
#
loop_
_entity_poly.entity_id
_entity_poly.type
_entity_poly.pdbx_seq_one_letter_code
_entity_poly.pdbx_strand_id
1 'polypeptide(L)'
;MSLYLASASPRRHELLDQVGINHIVVDSTYKEPNTLHVNPVKMVEEQALGKAKHAVGVPAGAVVLGADTIVVHNGRVLGKPHTIEEARQMLHSLSNSVHSVITGVALLVNGEEHVFHNETLVYFKKLSVNEIESYIDTKEPMDKAGAY
;
A
#
# COMPACT_ATOMS: atom_id res chain seq x y z
N MET A 1 15.17 16.28 14.29
CA MET A 1 15.34 15.11 13.39
C MET A 1 14.24 15.15 12.35
N SER A 2 14.59 15.20 11.09
CA SER A 2 13.59 15.29 10.01
C SER A 2 13.11 13.89 9.59
N LEU A 3 11.81 13.77 9.30
CA LEU A 3 11.22 12.56 8.77
C LEU A 3 10.99 12.70 7.26
N TYR A 4 11.48 11.71 6.51
CA TYR A 4 11.32 11.62 5.07
C TYR A 4 10.41 10.45 4.72
N LEU A 5 9.32 10.74 4.02
CA LEU A 5 8.38 9.71 3.55
C LEU A 5 8.75 9.30 2.13
N ALA A 6 9.27 8.08 1.98
CA ALA A 6 9.63 7.51 0.69
C ALA A 6 8.40 6.82 0.08
N SER A 7 7.46 7.60 -0.41
CA SER A 7 6.21 7.08 -0.96
C SER A 7 5.62 8.03 -1.99
N ALA A 8 5.09 7.47 -3.07
CA ALA A 8 4.32 8.21 -4.08
C ALA A 8 2.83 8.28 -3.72
N SER A 9 2.41 7.68 -2.61
CA SER A 9 1.00 7.63 -2.20
C SER A 9 0.56 8.95 -1.56
N PRO A 10 -0.36 9.70 -2.17
CA PRO A 10 -0.89 10.91 -1.53
C PRO A 10 -1.66 10.60 -0.24
N ARG A 11 -2.22 9.42 -0.10
CA ARG A 11 -2.95 9.00 1.10
C ARG A 11 -2.04 8.91 2.31
N ARG A 12 -0.83 8.40 2.16
CA ARG A 12 0.15 8.30 3.26
C ARG A 12 0.63 9.67 3.72
N HIS A 13 0.84 10.58 2.77
CA HIS A 13 1.15 11.97 3.06
C HIS A 13 0.02 12.61 3.89
N GLU A 14 -1.22 12.45 3.45
CA GLU A 14 -2.40 12.98 4.13
C GLU A 14 -2.56 12.42 5.55
N LEU A 15 -2.28 11.12 5.75
CA LEU A 15 -2.36 10.49 7.07
C LEU A 15 -1.35 11.08 8.05
N LEU A 16 -0.13 11.36 7.61
CA LEU A 16 0.87 12.00 8.45
C LEU A 16 0.47 13.44 8.80
N ASP A 17 -0.11 14.16 7.85
CA ASP A 17 -0.64 15.50 8.09
C ASP A 17 -1.77 15.49 9.11
N GLN A 18 -2.69 14.53 9.01
CA GLN A 18 -3.83 14.40 9.93
C GLN A 18 -3.39 14.23 11.38
N VAL A 19 -2.29 13.51 11.62
CA VAL A 19 -1.78 13.29 12.98
C VAL A 19 -0.73 14.32 13.37
N GLY A 20 -0.49 15.33 12.56
CA GLY A 20 0.40 16.43 12.88
C GLY A 20 1.89 16.09 12.84
N ILE A 21 2.28 15.06 12.08
CA ILE A 21 3.69 14.69 11.92
C ILE A 21 4.28 15.42 10.71
N ASN A 22 5.18 16.34 10.96
CA ASN A 22 5.91 17.04 9.91
C ASN A 22 6.82 16.07 9.17
N HIS A 23 6.77 16.10 7.84
CA HIS A 23 7.54 15.18 7.00
C HIS A 23 7.82 15.81 5.63
N ILE A 24 8.78 15.23 4.94
CA ILE A 24 9.14 15.62 3.57
C ILE A 24 8.93 14.39 2.69
N VAL A 25 8.14 14.53 1.63
CA VAL A 25 7.92 13.44 0.67
C VAL A 25 9.09 13.38 -0.30
N VAL A 26 9.65 12.20 -0.50
CA VAL A 26 10.73 11.94 -1.45
C VAL A 26 10.40 10.72 -2.30
N ASP A 27 11.05 10.63 -3.44
CA ASP A 27 10.93 9.47 -4.32
C ASP A 27 11.78 8.31 -3.82
N SER A 28 11.43 7.12 -4.28
CA SER A 28 12.22 5.92 -4.05
C SER A 28 12.51 5.24 -5.39
N THR A 29 13.75 4.80 -5.55
CA THR A 29 14.17 4.05 -6.76
C THR A 29 13.94 2.55 -6.63
N TYR A 30 13.33 2.11 -5.53
CA TYR A 30 13.06 0.69 -5.31
C TYR A 30 12.14 0.14 -6.39
N LYS A 31 12.55 -1.00 -6.95
CA LYS A 31 11.74 -1.74 -7.92
C LYS A 31 11.18 -2.98 -7.28
N GLU A 32 9.85 -3.09 -7.26
CA GLU A 32 9.19 -4.26 -6.71
C GLU A 32 9.51 -5.49 -7.57
N PRO A 33 9.88 -6.63 -6.94
CA PRO A 33 10.12 -7.87 -7.68
C PRO A 33 8.84 -8.34 -8.35
N ASN A 34 8.98 -8.96 -9.53
CA ASN A 34 7.84 -9.54 -10.25
C ASN A 34 7.34 -10.84 -9.62
N THR A 35 8.11 -11.40 -8.69
CA THR A 35 7.76 -12.64 -8.03
C THR A 35 6.90 -12.36 -6.79
N LEU A 36 5.71 -12.95 -6.74
CA LEU A 36 4.86 -12.90 -5.57
C LEU A 36 5.42 -13.85 -4.52
N HIS A 37 5.67 -13.34 -3.33
CA HIS A 37 6.06 -14.17 -2.20
C HIS A 37 4.87 -15.02 -1.73
N VAL A 38 5.16 -16.22 -1.24
CA VAL A 38 4.16 -17.09 -0.66
C VAL A 38 3.59 -16.49 0.62
N ASN A 39 4.38 -15.69 1.35
CA ASN A 39 3.97 -15.05 2.59
C ASN A 39 3.69 -13.55 2.37
N PRO A 40 2.40 -13.13 2.42
CA PRO A 40 2.03 -11.74 2.18
C PRO A 40 2.62 -10.76 3.20
N VAL A 41 2.76 -11.16 4.47
CA VAL A 41 3.35 -10.31 5.52
C VAL A 41 4.80 -10.00 5.20
N LYS A 42 5.58 -11.04 4.85
CA LYS A 42 6.98 -10.86 4.45
C LYS A 42 7.09 -9.96 3.23
N MET A 43 6.19 -10.12 2.29
CA MET A 43 6.17 -9.33 1.07
C MET A 43 6.04 -7.84 1.37
N VAL A 44 5.05 -7.43 2.17
CA VAL A 44 4.85 -6.01 2.48
C VAL A 44 5.99 -5.44 3.33
N GLU A 45 6.54 -6.23 4.24
CA GLU A 45 7.66 -5.80 5.07
C GLU A 45 8.92 -5.59 4.23
N GLU A 46 9.24 -6.51 3.34
CA GLU A 46 10.39 -6.39 2.43
C GLU A 46 10.23 -5.21 1.47
N GLN A 47 9.04 -5.01 0.93
CA GLN A 47 8.78 -3.89 0.02
C GLN A 47 8.84 -2.55 0.74
N ALA A 48 8.29 -2.46 1.94
CA ALA A 48 8.37 -1.26 2.76
C ALA A 48 9.84 -0.89 3.04
N LEU A 49 10.64 -1.87 3.44
CA LEU A 49 12.06 -1.68 3.72
C LEU A 49 12.82 -1.28 2.45
N GLY A 50 12.55 -1.93 1.34
CA GLY A 50 13.16 -1.59 0.05
C GLY A 50 12.88 -0.15 -0.37
N LYS A 51 11.65 0.30 -0.21
CA LYS A 51 11.26 1.67 -0.51
C LYS A 51 12.01 2.67 0.37
N ALA A 52 12.16 2.39 1.65
CA ALA A 52 12.91 3.25 2.57
C ALA A 52 14.40 3.29 2.24
N LYS A 53 14.99 2.13 1.97
CA LYS A 53 16.44 2.03 1.65
C LYS A 53 16.82 2.74 0.35
N HIS A 54 15.90 2.83 -0.59
CA HIS A 54 16.13 3.43 -1.91
C HIS A 54 15.55 4.84 -2.03
N ALA A 55 15.25 5.48 -0.89
CA ALA A 55 14.80 6.87 -0.88
C ALA A 55 15.89 7.81 -1.44
N VAL A 56 15.44 8.77 -2.24
CA VAL A 56 16.34 9.70 -2.95
C VAL A 56 16.40 11.03 -2.22
N GLY A 57 17.61 11.59 -2.11
CA GLY A 57 17.79 12.95 -1.57
C GLY A 57 17.63 13.06 -0.07
N VAL A 58 17.84 11.98 0.66
CA VAL A 58 17.74 11.98 2.13
C VAL A 58 19.10 12.29 2.73
N PRO A 59 19.20 13.34 3.57
CA PRO A 59 20.45 13.67 4.23
C PRO A 59 20.81 12.67 5.34
N ALA A 60 22.09 12.60 5.67
CA ALA A 60 22.57 11.78 6.79
C ALA A 60 21.89 12.21 8.11
N GLY A 61 21.54 11.24 8.94
CA GLY A 61 20.89 11.48 10.23
C GLY A 61 19.39 11.68 10.18
N ALA A 62 18.78 11.70 9.00
CA ALA A 62 17.34 11.77 8.87
C ALA A 62 16.68 10.40 9.10
N VAL A 63 15.42 10.41 9.49
CA VAL A 63 14.59 9.21 9.58
C VAL A 63 13.86 9.02 8.27
N VAL A 64 13.86 7.79 7.74
CA VAL A 64 13.15 7.46 6.51
C VAL A 64 12.03 6.48 6.81
N LEU A 65 10.84 6.80 6.32
CA LEU A 65 9.64 5.95 6.44
C LEU A 65 9.28 5.40 5.06
N GLY A 66 9.24 4.08 4.95
CA GLY A 66 8.70 3.38 3.79
C GLY A 66 7.48 2.59 4.18
N ALA A 67 6.56 2.38 3.25
CA ALA A 67 5.38 1.58 3.49
C ALA A 67 4.91 0.91 2.20
N ASP A 68 4.24 -0.22 2.36
CA ASP A 68 3.59 -0.94 1.28
C ASP A 68 2.28 -1.54 1.77
N THR A 69 1.27 -1.57 0.91
CA THR A 69 -0.05 -2.09 1.26
C THR A 69 -0.52 -3.08 0.19
N ILE A 70 -1.01 -4.22 0.66
CA ILE A 70 -1.60 -5.24 -0.21
C ILE A 70 -2.97 -5.63 0.30
N VAL A 71 -3.79 -6.14 -0.61
CA VAL A 71 -5.08 -6.76 -0.29
C VAL A 71 -4.92 -8.27 -0.49
N VAL A 72 -5.39 -9.04 0.49
CA VAL A 72 -5.37 -10.51 0.42
C VAL A 72 -6.78 -11.04 0.54
N HIS A 73 -7.21 -11.80 -0.46
CA HIS A 73 -8.55 -12.39 -0.49
C HIS A 73 -8.44 -13.86 -0.89
N ASN A 74 -8.96 -14.75 -0.05
CA ASN A 74 -8.90 -16.20 -0.28
C ASN A 74 -7.47 -16.70 -0.55
N GLY A 75 -6.49 -16.20 0.19
CA GLY A 75 -5.08 -16.57 0.04
C GLY A 75 -4.39 -15.95 -1.17
N ARG A 76 -5.06 -15.10 -1.94
CA ARG A 76 -4.50 -14.43 -3.11
C ARG A 76 -4.21 -12.97 -2.83
N VAL A 77 -3.03 -12.52 -3.25
CA VAL A 77 -2.68 -11.10 -3.22
C VAL A 77 -3.32 -10.41 -4.41
N LEU A 78 -4.10 -9.38 -4.14
CA LEU A 78 -4.68 -8.51 -5.17
C LEU A 78 -3.85 -7.24 -5.27
N GLY A 79 -3.22 -7.05 -6.41
CA GLY A 79 -2.51 -5.80 -6.71
C GLY A 79 -3.44 -4.76 -7.32
N LYS A 80 -2.85 -3.75 -7.93
CA LYS A 80 -3.59 -2.76 -8.70
C LYS A 80 -4.14 -3.40 -9.97
N PRO A 81 -5.40 -3.11 -10.35
CA PRO A 81 -5.92 -3.62 -11.61
C PRO A 81 -5.20 -2.99 -12.79
N HIS A 82 -4.91 -3.77 -13.81
CA HIS A 82 -4.29 -3.29 -15.05
C HIS A 82 -5.32 -2.84 -16.08
N THR A 83 -6.55 -3.34 -15.96
CA THR A 83 -7.65 -3.03 -16.87
C THR A 83 -8.93 -2.79 -16.09
N ILE A 84 -9.90 -2.15 -16.74
CA ILE A 84 -11.23 -1.94 -16.15
C ILE A 84 -11.88 -3.29 -15.85
N GLU A 85 -11.69 -4.30 -16.71
CA GLU A 85 -12.23 -5.64 -16.48
C GLU A 85 -11.63 -6.30 -15.25
N GLU A 86 -10.34 -6.17 -15.03
CA GLU A 86 -9.71 -6.67 -13.79
C GLU A 86 -10.28 -5.97 -12.55
N ALA A 87 -10.47 -4.66 -12.62
CA ALA A 87 -11.08 -3.90 -11.52
C ALA A 87 -12.49 -4.40 -11.23
N ARG A 88 -13.27 -4.65 -12.27
CA ARG A 88 -14.62 -5.20 -12.15
C ARG A 88 -14.62 -6.57 -11.47
N GLN A 89 -13.73 -7.46 -11.90
CA GLN A 89 -13.60 -8.80 -11.33
C GLN A 89 -13.17 -8.75 -9.87
N MET A 90 -12.22 -7.88 -9.53
CA MET A 90 -11.77 -7.71 -8.15
C MET A 90 -12.94 -7.26 -7.25
N LEU A 91 -13.68 -6.24 -7.66
CA LEU A 91 -14.81 -5.73 -6.88
C LEU A 91 -15.92 -6.77 -6.73
N HIS A 92 -16.22 -7.52 -7.78
CA HIS A 92 -17.18 -8.61 -7.69
C HIS A 92 -16.73 -9.70 -6.73
N SER A 93 -15.44 -10.06 -6.74
CA SER A 93 -14.92 -11.09 -5.84
C SER A 93 -14.94 -10.65 -4.38
N LEU A 94 -14.71 -9.37 -4.11
CA LEU A 94 -14.71 -8.81 -2.76
C LEU A 94 -16.12 -8.58 -2.21
N SER A 95 -17.11 -8.44 -3.10
CA SER A 95 -18.52 -8.23 -2.71
C SER A 95 -19.02 -9.33 -1.79
N ASN A 96 -19.70 -8.94 -0.72
CA ASN A 96 -20.33 -9.86 0.24
C ASN A 96 -19.34 -10.86 0.85
N SER A 97 -18.09 -10.44 1.07
CA SER A 97 -17.07 -11.31 1.64
C SER A 97 -16.11 -10.50 2.52
N VAL A 98 -15.22 -11.22 3.19
CA VAL A 98 -14.18 -10.61 4.02
C VAL A 98 -12.82 -10.78 3.34
N HIS A 99 -12.00 -9.75 3.45
CA HIS A 99 -10.62 -9.80 2.98
C HIS A 99 -9.70 -9.09 3.98
N SER A 100 -8.39 -9.27 3.80
CA SER A 100 -7.38 -8.60 4.62
C SER A 100 -6.71 -7.48 3.84
N VAL A 101 -6.46 -6.38 4.54
CA VAL A 101 -5.56 -5.32 4.07
C VAL A 101 -4.33 -5.35 4.98
N ILE A 102 -3.17 -5.60 4.40
CA ILE A 102 -1.91 -5.70 5.14
C ILE A 102 -1.00 -4.56 4.72
N THR A 103 -0.53 -3.78 5.69
CA THR A 103 0.41 -2.70 5.45
C THR A 103 1.72 -3.02 6.16
N GLY A 104 2.80 -3.06 5.39
CA GLY A 104 4.16 -3.11 5.92
C GLY A 104 4.69 -1.71 6.11
N VAL A 105 5.45 -1.51 7.18
CA VAL A 105 6.07 -0.24 7.53
C VAL A 105 7.53 -0.46 7.88
N ALA A 106 8.40 0.39 7.36
CA ALA A 106 9.81 0.36 7.66
C ALA A 106 10.29 1.75 8.05
N LEU A 107 11.02 1.84 9.15
CA LEU A 107 11.71 3.05 9.58
C LEU A 107 13.20 2.79 9.57
N LEU A 108 13.94 3.68 8.92
CA LEU A 108 15.40 3.69 8.98
C LEU A 108 15.84 4.86 9.87
N VAL A 109 16.51 4.54 10.97
CA VAL A 109 16.98 5.49 11.94
C VAL A 109 18.46 5.26 12.18
N ASN A 110 19.33 6.13 11.68
CA ASN A 110 20.80 6.00 11.85
C ASN A 110 21.32 4.62 11.43
N GLY A 111 20.81 4.07 10.34
CA GLY A 111 21.19 2.75 9.84
C GLY A 111 20.50 1.59 10.51
N GLU A 112 19.73 1.82 11.57
CA GLU A 112 18.91 0.79 12.19
C GLU A 112 17.59 0.61 11.43
N GLU A 113 17.20 -0.64 11.25
CA GLU A 113 15.97 -1.01 10.55
C GLU A 113 14.90 -1.41 11.56
N HIS A 114 13.77 -0.72 11.52
CA HIS A 114 12.59 -1.07 12.31
C HIS A 114 11.47 -1.41 11.34
N VAL A 115 11.11 -2.69 11.25
CA VAL A 115 10.14 -3.18 10.29
C VAL A 115 9.00 -3.87 11.03
N PHE A 116 7.77 -3.53 10.67
CA PHE A 116 6.58 -4.14 11.24
C PHE A 116 5.43 -4.10 10.24
N HIS A 117 4.31 -4.69 10.60
CA HIS A 117 3.13 -4.71 9.76
C HIS A 117 1.86 -4.57 10.59
N ASN A 118 0.77 -4.21 9.91
CA ASN A 118 -0.56 -4.21 10.47
C ASN A 118 -1.50 -4.91 9.49
N GLU A 119 -2.40 -5.74 10.02
CA GLU A 119 -3.42 -6.42 9.23
C GLU A 119 -4.80 -5.97 9.70
N THR A 120 -5.65 -5.58 8.75
CA THR A 120 -7.03 -5.19 9.01
C THR A 120 -7.96 -6.10 8.21
N LEU A 121 -8.95 -6.68 8.88
CA LEU A 121 -10.02 -7.41 8.21
C LEU A 121 -11.08 -6.43 7.76
N VAL A 122 -11.49 -6.55 6.50
CA VAL A 122 -12.50 -5.68 5.90
C VAL A 122 -13.67 -6.55 5.43
N TYR A 123 -14.86 -6.19 5.87
CA TYR A 123 -16.10 -6.89 5.55
C TYR A 123 -16.88 -6.03 4.56
N PHE A 124 -16.95 -6.47 3.30
CA PHE A 124 -17.77 -5.78 2.30
C PHE A 124 -19.22 -6.26 2.37
N LYS A 125 -20.13 -5.30 2.31
CA LYS A 125 -21.54 -5.63 2.04
C LYS A 125 -21.66 -6.19 0.62
N LYS A 126 -22.81 -6.74 0.28
CA LYS A 126 -23.11 -7.11 -1.08
C LYS A 126 -23.16 -5.86 -1.96
N LEU A 127 -22.32 -5.82 -2.99
CA LEU A 127 -22.28 -4.73 -3.96
C LEU A 127 -23.18 -5.06 -5.15
N SER A 128 -24.02 -4.10 -5.56
CA SER A 128 -24.79 -4.23 -6.78
C SER A 128 -23.93 -3.99 -8.01
N VAL A 129 -24.39 -4.47 -9.16
CA VAL A 129 -23.72 -4.20 -10.44
C VAL A 129 -23.60 -2.69 -10.67
N ASN A 130 -24.65 -1.93 -10.37
CA ASN A 130 -24.65 -0.48 -10.53
C ASN A 130 -23.64 0.21 -9.62
N GLU A 131 -23.51 -0.24 -8.37
CA GLU A 131 -22.50 0.31 -7.44
C GLU A 131 -21.08 0.09 -7.96
N ILE A 132 -20.80 -1.12 -8.46
CA ILE A 132 -19.49 -1.46 -9.01
C ILE A 132 -19.19 -0.62 -10.25
N GLU A 133 -20.12 -0.54 -11.19
CA GLU A 133 -19.92 0.20 -12.44
C GLU A 133 -19.77 1.71 -12.17
N SER A 134 -20.56 2.26 -11.27
CA SER A 134 -20.45 3.67 -10.89
C SER A 134 -19.10 4.00 -10.26
N TYR A 135 -18.58 3.09 -9.44
CA TYR A 135 -17.26 3.27 -8.83
C TYR A 135 -16.14 3.16 -9.87
N ILE A 136 -16.24 2.23 -10.79
CA ILE A 136 -15.28 2.08 -11.90
C ILE A 136 -15.24 3.34 -12.76
N ASP A 137 -16.39 3.96 -13.00
CA ASP A 137 -16.50 5.19 -13.80
C ASP A 137 -15.71 6.36 -13.17
N THR A 138 -15.52 6.37 -11.86
CA THR A 138 -14.68 7.38 -11.19
C THR A 138 -13.20 7.22 -11.48
N LYS A 139 -12.77 6.07 -11.99
CA LYS A 139 -11.39 5.65 -12.20
C LYS A 139 -10.55 5.52 -10.92
N GLU A 140 -11.15 5.73 -9.76
CA GLU A 140 -10.50 5.52 -8.46
C GLU A 140 -9.94 4.11 -8.27
N PRO A 141 -10.63 3.03 -8.74
CA PRO A 141 -10.12 1.68 -8.58
C PRO A 141 -8.75 1.43 -9.20
N MET A 142 -8.37 2.21 -10.21
CA MET A 142 -7.23 1.89 -11.08
C MET A 142 -5.87 2.06 -10.42
N ASP A 143 -5.77 2.86 -9.35
CA ASP A 143 -4.51 3.12 -8.67
C ASP A 143 -4.42 2.48 -7.28
N LYS A 144 -5.36 1.59 -6.94
CA LYS A 144 -5.47 1.00 -5.60
C LYS A 144 -5.39 -0.52 -5.64
N ALA A 145 -4.61 -1.11 -4.73
CA ALA A 145 -4.59 -2.55 -4.54
C ALA A 145 -6.00 -3.05 -4.20
N GLY A 146 -6.43 -4.14 -4.84
CA GLY A 146 -7.78 -4.67 -4.66
C GLY A 146 -8.88 -3.84 -5.33
N ALA A 147 -8.52 -2.83 -6.10
CA ALA A 147 -9.41 -1.96 -6.86
C ALA A 147 -10.31 -1.04 -5.99
N TYR A 148 -9.86 -0.68 -4.79
CA TYR A 148 -10.63 0.30 -4.02
C TYR A 148 -9.79 1.12 -3.05
#